data_6f3ef30232c73ebedbca362e2353b9d9
#
_entry.id   6f3ef30232c73ebedbca362e2353b9d9
#
_cell.length_a   1.000
_cell.length_b   1.000
_cell.length_c   1.000
_cell.angle_alpha   90.00
_cell.angle_beta   90.00
_cell.angle_gamma   90.00
#
_symmetry.space_group_name_H-M   'P 1'
#
loop_
_entity.id
_entity.type
_entity.pdbx_description
1 polymer ?
#
loop_
_entity_poly.entity_id
_entity_poly.type
_entity_poly.pdbx_seq_one_letter_code
_entity_poly.pdbx_strand_id
1 'polypeptide(L)'
;MNPLRVLLADDHTLVRAGLRKLLESIDHIEVVGEADSGLTLLELAEKLQPDLVLMDISMPGLNGLEATARIVQSWPNMRVVILSMHQNEEYVRHALRHGAVGYLLKDAAPMELDLAIRAVRRGETFLSPAVSHGVVSDYVQRLRSEETPGDPLTPRQREVLTLIAEGRSTKEIARLLDLSIKTVDTHRSQMMRQLDVHEVAGLVRYAMRTGLIT
;
A
#
# COMPACT_ATOMS: atom_id res chain seq x y z
N MET A 1 -17.39 -20.33 -22.09
CA MET A 1 -16.69 -19.93 -20.82
C MET A 1 -17.75 -19.63 -19.79
N ASN A 2 -17.58 -20.05 -18.54
CA ASN A 2 -18.50 -19.65 -17.48
C ASN A 2 -18.40 -18.14 -17.24
N PRO A 3 -19.50 -17.44 -16.95
CA PRO A 3 -19.46 -16.03 -16.61
C PRO A 3 -18.64 -15.78 -15.34
N LEU A 4 -17.95 -14.64 -15.27
CA LEU A 4 -17.27 -14.18 -14.05
C LEU A 4 -18.35 -13.75 -13.04
N ARG A 5 -18.36 -14.38 -11.90
CA ARG A 5 -19.33 -14.13 -10.83
C ARG A 5 -18.85 -12.98 -9.94
N VAL A 6 -19.56 -11.87 -9.97
CA VAL A 6 -19.16 -10.62 -9.27
C VAL A 6 -20.13 -10.34 -8.13
N LEU A 7 -19.59 -10.12 -6.93
CA LEU A 7 -20.32 -9.57 -5.80
C LEU A 7 -19.99 -8.09 -5.66
N LEU A 8 -21.00 -7.24 -5.63
CA LEU A 8 -20.88 -5.79 -5.58
C LEU A 8 -21.22 -5.27 -4.18
N ALA A 9 -20.37 -4.42 -3.59
CA ALA A 9 -20.62 -3.82 -2.29
C ALA A 9 -20.38 -2.31 -2.31
N ASP A 10 -21.40 -1.54 -1.98
CA ASP A 10 -21.37 -0.08 -1.88
C ASP A 10 -22.59 0.36 -1.03
N ASP A 11 -22.43 1.23 -0.07
CA ASP A 11 -23.53 1.72 0.76
C ASP A 11 -24.41 2.76 0.04
N HIS A 12 -23.92 3.33 -1.07
CA HIS A 12 -24.65 4.30 -1.88
C HIS A 12 -25.53 3.59 -2.93
N THR A 13 -26.83 3.52 -2.69
CA THR A 13 -27.78 2.79 -3.56
C THR A 13 -27.72 3.19 -5.03
N LEU A 14 -27.56 4.51 -5.34
CA LEU A 14 -27.52 4.99 -6.72
C LEU A 14 -26.23 4.57 -7.43
N VAL A 15 -25.09 4.64 -6.73
CA VAL A 15 -23.78 4.23 -7.25
C VAL A 15 -23.80 2.73 -7.52
N ARG A 16 -24.29 1.94 -6.56
CA ARG A 16 -24.42 0.48 -6.68
C ARG A 16 -25.29 0.08 -7.88
N ALA A 17 -26.46 0.72 -8.05
CA ALA A 17 -27.32 0.48 -9.20
C ALA A 17 -26.67 0.84 -10.53
N GLY A 18 -25.89 1.94 -10.59
CA GLY A 18 -25.13 2.33 -11.77
C GLY A 18 -24.02 1.34 -12.10
N LEU A 19 -23.23 0.94 -11.12
CA LEU A 19 -22.15 -0.05 -11.27
C LEU A 19 -22.69 -1.41 -11.70
N ARG A 20 -23.82 -1.84 -11.14
CA ARG A 20 -24.50 -3.06 -11.57
C ARG A 20 -24.82 -3.03 -13.06
N LYS A 21 -25.43 -1.94 -13.55
CA LYS A 21 -25.74 -1.79 -14.98
C LYS A 21 -24.49 -1.79 -15.86
N LEU A 22 -23.41 -1.14 -15.42
CA LEU A 22 -22.14 -1.17 -16.12
C LEU A 22 -21.58 -2.60 -16.19
N LEU A 23 -21.58 -3.34 -15.08
CA LEU A 23 -21.14 -4.73 -15.04
C LEU A 23 -21.98 -5.63 -15.97
N GLU A 24 -23.31 -5.49 -15.93
CA GLU A 24 -24.22 -6.26 -16.78
C GLU A 24 -24.09 -5.93 -18.28
N SER A 25 -23.48 -4.81 -18.63
CA SER A 25 -23.18 -4.44 -20.04
C SER A 25 -21.90 -5.08 -20.58
N ILE A 26 -21.08 -5.70 -19.71
CA ILE A 26 -19.84 -6.35 -20.09
C ILE A 26 -20.10 -7.85 -20.32
N ASP A 27 -19.66 -8.37 -21.46
CA ASP A 27 -19.86 -9.76 -21.80
C ASP A 27 -19.24 -10.74 -20.79
N HIS A 28 -19.96 -11.80 -20.51
CA HIS A 28 -19.50 -12.87 -19.61
C HIS A 28 -19.29 -12.43 -18.15
N ILE A 29 -20.10 -11.50 -17.66
CA ILE A 29 -20.16 -11.11 -16.25
C ILE A 29 -21.55 -11.43 -15.71
N GLU A 30 -21.60 -11.92 -14.47
CA GLU A 30 -22.81 -12.16 -13.71
C GLU A 30 -22.68 -11.48 -12.33
N VAL A 31 -23.54 -10.50 -12.03
CA VAL A 31 -23.63 -9.93 -10.68
C VAL A 31 -24.47 -10.87 -9.82
N VAL A 32 -23.80 -11.66 -8.98
CA VAL A 32 -24.43 -12.72 -8.17
C VAL A 32 -25.04 -12.21 -6.86
N GLY A 33 -24.69 -10.99 -6.45
CA GLY A 33 -25.23 -10.38 -5.24
C GLY A 33 -24.81 -8.93 -5.06
N GLU A 34 -25.50 -8.25 -4.15
CA GLU A 34 -25.21 -6.88 -3.75
C GLU A 34 -25.22 -6.77 -2.22
N ALA A 35 -24.30 -5.97 -1.67
CA ALA A 35 -24.21 -5.65 -0.26
C ALA A 35 -24.14 -4.14 -0.06
N ASP A 36 -24.67 -3.65 1.05
CA ASP A 36 -24.65 -2.25 1.48
C ASP A 36 -23.71 -2.00 2.68
N SER A 37 -23.08 -3.06 3.16
CA SER A 37 -22.17 -3.02 4.31
C SER A 37 -21.12 -4.13 4.21
N GLY A 38 -20.01 -3.96 4.92
CA GLY A 38 -18.95 -4.97 4.96
C GLY A 38 -19.38 -6.27 5.65
N LEU A 39 -20.30 -6.23 6.60
CA LEU A 39 -20.83 -7.44 7.26
C LEU A 39 -21.71 -8.25 6.31
N THR A 40 -22.68 -7.61 5.66
CA THR A 40 -23.53 -8.25 4.64
C THR A 40 -22.69 -8.81 3.49
N LEU A 41 -21.63 -8.09 3.11
CA LEU A 41 -20.69 -8.55 2.10
C LEU A 41 -20.05 -9.88 2.48
N LEU A 42 -19.54 -10.04 3.71
CA LEU A 42 -18.88 -11.29 4.15
C LEU A 42 -19.87 -12.46 4.17
N GLU A 43 -21.10 -12.26 4.65
CA GLU A 43 -22.15 -13.29 4.64
C GLU A 43 -22.47 -13.75 3.21
N LEU A 44 -22.59 -12.79 2.27
CA LEU A 44 -22.85 -13.10 0.86
C LEU A 44 -21.63 -13.74 0.19
N ALA A 45 -20.41 -13.32 0.51
CA ALA A 45 -19.19 -13.90 -0.01
C ALA A 45 -19.07 -15.39 0.38
N GLU A 46 -19.35 -15.73 1.62
CA GLU A 46 -19.38 -17.12 2.10
C GLU A 46 -20.43 -17.94 1.37
N LYS A 47 -21.65 -17.42 1.25
CA LYS A 47 -22.80 -18.13 0.65
C LYS A 47 -22.68 -18.29 -0.86
N LEU A 48 -22.24 -17.23 -1.55
CA LEU A 48 -22.28 -17.17 -3.01
C LEU A 48 -20.95 -17.59 -3.66
N GLN A 49 -19.84 -17.55 -2.93
CA GLN A 49 -18.49 -17.87 -3.43
C GLN A 49 -18.20 -17.19 -4.79
N PRO A 50 -18.22 -15.83 -4.87
CA PRO A 50 -17.95 -15.11 -6.10
C PRO A 50 -16.49 -15.25 -6.52
N ASP A 51 -16.21 -15.05 -7.81
CA ASP A 51 -14.85 -15.00 -8.34
C ASP A 51 -14.18 -13.64 -8.04
N LEU A 52 -14.99 -12.58 -8.03
CA LEU A 52 -14.57 -11.20 -7.85
C LEU A 52 -15.53 -10.47 -6.89
N VAL A 53 -14.95 -9.74 -5.96
CA VAL A 53 -15.65 -8.75 -5.15
C VAL A 53 -15.23 -7.36 -5.61
N LEU A 54 -16.22 -6.53 -5.96
CA LEU A 54 -16.03 -5.11 -6.28
C LEU A 54 -16.63 -4.31 -5.13
N MET A 55 -15.82 -3.57 -4.37
CA MET A 55 -16.27 -3.05 -3.07
C MET A 55 -15.76 -1.63 -2.79
N ASP A 56 -16.65 -0.81 -2.23
CA ASP A 56 -16.28 0.49 -1.67
C ASP A 56 -15.44 0.35 -0.40
N ILE A 57 -14.56 1.35 -0.17
CA ILE A 57 -13.82 1.47 1.09
C ILE A 57 -14.74 1.92 2.22
N SER A 58 -15.60 2.92 1.94
CA SER A 58 -16.35 3.65 2.96
C SER A 58 -17.72 3.03 3.19
N MET A 59 -17.76 1.87 3.84
CA MET A 59 -19.02 1.19 4.20
C MET A 59 -19.25 1.20 5.72
N PRO A 60 -20.52 1.22 6.17
CA PRO A 60 -20.85 1.19 7.59
C PRO A 60 -20.49 -0.15 8.25
N GLY A 61 -20.14 -0.08 9.54
CA GLY A 61 -19.80 -1.23 10.37
C GLY A 61 -18.40 -1.76 10.12
N LEU A 62 -18.20 -2.53 9.06
CA LEU A 62 -16.90 -3.04 8.64
C LEU A 62 -16.50 -2.32 7.35
N ASN A 63 -15.38 -1.59 7.38
CA ASN A 63 -14.87 -0.88 6.19
C ASN A 63 -14.31 -1.86 5.15
N GLY A 64 -14.20 -1.38 3.88
CA GLY A 64 -13.78 -2.22 2.76
C GLY A 64 -12.34 -2.73 2.87
N LEU A 65 -11.42 -2.02 3.55
CA LEU A 65 -10.04 -2.48 3.74
C LEU A 65 -9.98 -3.67 4.70
N GLU A 66 -10.72 -3.60 5.82
CA GLU A 66 -10.81 -4.71 6.77
C GLU A 66 -11.57 -5.90 6.17
N ALA A 67 -12.63 -5.63 5.40
CA ALA A 67 -13.35 -6.66 4.67
C ALA A 67 -12.44 -7.37 3.65
N THR A 68 -11.59 -6.61 2.93
CA THR A 68 -10.58 -7.17 2.01
C THR A 68 -9.65 -8.15 2.72
N ALA A 69 -9.08 -7.74 3.86
CA ALA A 69 -8.17 -8.61 4.62
C ALA A 69 -8.83 -9.93 5.01
N ARG A 70 -10.08 -9.88 5.48
CA ARG A 70 -10.85 -11.09 5.87
C ARG A 70 -11.16 -11.97 4.67
N ILE A 71 -11.57 -11.38 3.53
CA ILE A 71 -11.87 -12.14 2.30
C ILE A 71 -10.62 -12.86 1.82
N VAL A 72 -9.50 -12.17 1.67
CA VAL A 72 -8.25 -12.75 1.18
C VAL A 72 -7.72 -13.84 2.11
N GLN A 73 -7.89 -13.68 3.42
CA GLN A 73 -7.50 -14.70 4.40
C GLN A 73 -8.39 -15.93 4.35
N SER A 74 -9.72 -15.75 4.24
CA SER A 74 -10.70 -16.85 4.29
C SER A 74 -10.88 -17.55 2.95
N TRP A 75 -10.78 -16.81 1.85
CA TRP A 75 -10.99 -17.30 0.49
C TRP A 75 -9.89 -16.81 -0.48
N PRO A 76 -8.72 -17.45 -0.49
CA PRO A 76 -7.55 -16.96 -1.25
C PRO A 76 -7.75 -16.89 -2.76
N ASN A 77 -8.74 -17.60 -3.31
CA ASN A 77 -9.07 -17.57 -4.73
C ASN A 77 -10.05 -16.45 -5.10
N MET A 78 -10.68 -15.83 -4.12
CA MET A 78 -11.62 -14.73 -4.32
C MET A 78 -10.83 -13.43 -4.47
N ARG A 79 -10.98 -12.78 -5.60
CA ARG A 79 -10.26 -11.54 -5.92
C ARG A 79 -11.03 -10.33 -5.43
N VAL A 80 -10.32 -9.30 -4.98
CA VAL A 80 -10.95 -8.07 -4.48
C VAL A 80 -10.43 -6.88 -5.27
N VAL A 81 -11.33 -6.10 -5.83
CA VAL A 81 -11.07 -4.78 -6.42
C VAL A 81 -11.76 -3.73 -5.58
N ILE A 82 -11.01 -2.77 -5.13
CA ILE A 82 -11.53 -1.63 -4.37
C ILE A 82 -12.08 -0.57 -5.32
N LEU A 83 -13.25 -0.04 -4.97
CA LEU A 83 -13.84 1.17 -5.53
C LEU A 83 -13.68 2.31 -4.54
N SER A 84 -13.28 3.50 -4.98
CA SER A 84 -13.10 4.62 -4.07
C SER A 84 -13.24 5.98 -4.76
N MET A 85 -13.67 6.98 -4.00
CA MET A 85 -13.55 8.39 -4.41
C MET A 85 -12.16 8.97 -4.06
N HIS A 86 -11.35 8.25 -3.29
CA HIS A 86 -10.07 8.75 -2.79
C HIS A 86 -8.94 8.47 -3.79
N GLN A 87 -8.27 9.54 -4.23
CA GLN A 87 -7.08 9.48 -5.09
C GLN A 87 -5.76 9.43 -4.28
N ASN A 88 -5.85 9.46 -2.94
CA ASN A 88 -4.67 9.47 -2.09
C ASN A 88 -3.96 8.10 -2.13
N GLU A 89 -2.66 8.13 -2.39
CA GLU A 89 -1.77 6.97 -2.47
C GLU A 89 -1.77 6.10 -1.21
N GLU A 90 -2.06 6.68 -0.05
CA GLU A 90 -2.13 5.95 1.21
C GLU A 90 -3.27 4.91 1.20
N TYR A 91 -4.45 5.28 0.70
CA TYR A 91 -5.56 4.34 0.53
C TYR A 91 -5.23 3.22 -0.45
N VAL A 92 -4.61 3.54 -1.57
CA VAL A 92 -4.17 2.53 -2.57
C VAL A 92 -3.20 1.55 -1.93
N ARG A 93 -2.21 2.06 -1.22
CA ARG A 93 -1.19 1.26 -0.53
C ARG A 93 -1.81 0.35 0.53
N HIS A 94 -2.75 0.87 1.32
CA HIS A 94 -3.48 0.08 2.32
C HIS A 94 -4.31 -1.02 1.65
N ALA A 95 -5.04 -0.71 0.56
CA ALA A 95 -5.81 -1.71 -0.18
C ALA A 95 -4.93 -2.86 -0.69
N LEU A 96 -3.80 -2.53 -1.34
CA LEU A 96 -2.86 -3.53 -1.85
C LEU A 96 -2.21 -4.35 -0.73
N ARG A 97 -1.86 -3.73 0.40
CA ARG A 97 -1.33 -4.45 1.58
C ARG A 97 -2.32 -5.43 2.18
N HIS A 98 -3.61 -5.15 2.11
CA HIS A 98 -4.67 -6.06 2.56
C HIS A 98 -5.02 -7.13 1.52
N GLY A 99 -4.33 -7.13 0.37
CA GLY A 99 -4.45 -8.16 -0.67
C GLY A 99 -5.45 -7.84 -1.77
N ALA A 100 -5.91 -6.58 -1.90
CA ALA A 100 -6.66 -6.17 -3.08
C ALA A 100 -5.81 -6.34 -4.35
N VAL A 101 -6.41 -6.87 -5.41
CA VAL A 101 -5.78 -7.01 -6.72
C VAL A 101 -6.10 -5.86 -7.66
N GLY A 102 -6.87 -4.87 -7.20
CA GLY A 102 -7.15 -3.68 -7.97
C GLY A 102 -7.68 -2.53 -7.13
N TYR A 103 -7.48 -1.33 -7.67
CA TYR A 103 -8.02 -0.09 -7.12
C TYR A 103 -8.57 0.77 -8.26
N LEU A 104 -9.87 1.00 -8.26
CA LEU A 104 -10.60 1.73 -9.28
C LEU A 104 -11.25 2.96 -8.67
N LEU A 105 -11.06 4.12 -9.30
CA LEU A 105 -11.76 5.33 -8.90
C LEU A 105 -13.23 5.29 -9.36
N LYS A 106 -14.14 5.68 -8.48
CA LYS A 106 -15.59 5.65 -8.77
C LYS A 106 -15.99 6.59 -9.91
N ASP A 107 -15.31 7.72 -10.07
CA ASP A 107 -15.53 8.69 -11.15
C ASP A 107 -15.01 8.18 -12.50
N ALA A 108 -14.00 7.32 -12.51
CA ALA A 108 -13.43 6.70 -13.70
C ALA A 108 -14.09 5.35 -14.06
N ALA A 109 -14.93 4.78 -13.18
CA ALA A 109 -15.53 3.46 -13.36
C ALA A 109 -16.23 3.28 -14.73
N PRO A 110 -16.99 4.22 -15.28
CA PRO A 110 -17.63 4.06 -16.60
C PRO A 110 -16.64 3.76 -17.73
N MET A 111 -15.40 4.23 -17.63
CA MET A 111 -14.37 4.07 -18.66
C MET A 111 -13.38 2.94 -18.37
N GLU A 112 -13.13 2.67 -17.10
CA GLU A 112 -12.03 1.80 -16.67
C GLU A 112 -12.50 0.42 -16.17
N LEU A 113 -13.78 0.25 -15.86
CA LEU A 113 -14.32 -0.98 -15.23
C LEU A 113 -14.06 -2.23 -16.09
N ASP A 114 -14.32 -2.17 -17.39
CA ASP A 114 -14.05 -3.31 -18.29
C ASP A 114 -12.56 -3.64 -18.36
N LEU A 115 -11.70 -2.62 -18.40
CA LEU A 115 -10.23 -2.81 -18.37
C LEU A 115 -9.78 -3.47 -17.06
N ALA A 116 -10.30 -3.00 -15.92
CA ALA A 116 -10.01 -3.56 -14.61
C ALA A 116 -10.41 -5.04 -14.52
N ILE A 117 -11.61 -5.38 -14.97
CA ILE A 117 -12.11 -6.76 -14.95
C ILE A 117 -11.28 -7.66 -15.86
N ARG A 118 -10.94 -7.21 -17.07
CA ARG A 118 -10.08 -7.98 -17.99
C ARG A 118 -8.69 -8.22 -17.41
N ALA A 119 -8.08 -7.21 -16.80
CA ALA A 119 -6.79 -7.35 -16.12
C ALA A 119 -6.86 -8.38 -14.98
N VAL A 120 -7.85 -8.24 -14.10
CA VAL A 120 -8.06 -9.16 -12.98
C VAL A 120 -8.33 -10.59 -13.45
N ARG A 121 -9.09 -10.79 -14.52
CA ARG A 121 -9.32 -12.13 -15.11
C ARG A 121 -8.03 -12.80 -15.59
N ARG A 122 -7.05 -12.03 -16.06
CA ARG A 122 -5.71 -12.53 -16.42
C ARG A 122 -4.77 -12.75 -15.23
N GLY A 123 -5.22 -12.41 -14.01
CA GLY A 123 -4.37 -12.48 -12.83
C GLY A 123 -3.47 -11.25 -12.63
N GLU A 124 -3.72 -10.19 -13.36
CA GLU A 124 -2.98 -8.93 -13.30
C GLU A 124 -3.59 -8.00 -12.25
N THR A 125 -2.79 -7.08 -11.71
CA THR A 125 -3.26 -5.99 -10.84
C THR A 125 -3.72 -4.82 -11.71
N PHE A 126 -4.84 -4.20 -11.34
CA PHE A 126 -5.32 -2.98 -11.99
C PHE A 126 -5.33 -1.79 -11.02
N LEU A 127 -4.74 -0.69 -11.42
CA LEU A 127 -4.84 0.58 -10.72
C LEU A 127 -5.33 1.64 -11.71
N SER A 128 -6.32 2.44 -11.30
CA SER A 128 -6.72 3.62 -12.09
C SER A 128 -5.49 4.46 -12.42
N PRO A 129 -5.32 4.92 -13.68
CA PRO A 129 -4.15 5.69 -14.10
C PRO A 129 -3.85 6.88 -13.20
N ALA A 130 -4.90 7.56 -12.70
CA ALA A 130 -4.76 8.72 -11.82
C ALA A 130 -4.05 8.41 -10.48
N VAL A 131 -4.10 7.17 -9.99
CA VAL A 131 -3.44 6.76 -8.74
C VAL A 131 -2.20 5.90 -8.97
N SER A 132 -2.05 5.30 -10.14
CA SER A 132 -0.92 4.41 -10.44
C SER A 132 0.41 5.14 -10.45
N HIS A 133 0.45 6.37 -10.98
CA HIS A 133 1.66 7.19 -11.04
C HIS A 133 2.25 7.44 -9.66
N GLY A 134 1.44 7.78 -8.67
CA GLY A 134 1.89 8.02 -7.32
C GLY A 134 2.49 6.77 -6.68
N VAL A 135 1.83 5.61 -6.80
CA VAL A 135 2.33 4.33 -6.27
C VAL A 135 3.68 3.96 -6.89
N VAL A 136 3.83 4.15 -8.22
CA VAL A 136 5.10 3.89 -8.92
C VAL A 136 6.17 4.89 -8.49
N SER A 137 5.83 6.19 -8.37
CA SER A 137 6.76 7.23 -7.91
C SER A 137 7.26 6.95 -6.50
N ASP A 138 6.37 6.60 -5.57
CA ASP A 138 6.71 6.19 -4.21
C ASP A 138 7.66 4.97 -4.20
N TYR A 139 7.36 3.98 -5.02
CA TYR A 139 8.20 2.78 -5.16
C TYR A 139 9.58 3.14 -5.72
N VAL A 140 9.65 3.92 -6.81
CA VAL A 140 10.91 4.40 -7.39
C VAL A 140 11.69 5.27 -6.40
N GLN A 141 11.00 6.13 -5.64
CA GLN A 141 11.65 6.95 -4.61
C GLN A 141 12.22 6.07 -3.49
N ARG A 142 11.50 5.02 -3.08
CA ARG A 142 12.03 4.03 -2.13
C ARG A 142 13.21 3.26 -2.69
N LEU A 143 13.18 2.83 -3.95
CA LEU A 143 14.33 2.20 -4.62
C LEU A 143 15.54 3.14 -4.71
N ARG A 144 15.31 4.44 -4.91
CA ARG A 144 16.36 5.46 -4.91
C ARG A 144 16.83 5.82 -3.50
N SER A 145 15.96 5.70 -2.51
CA SER A 145 16.26 5.83 -1.08
C SER A 145 16.62 4.48 -0.44
N GLU A 146 16.56 3.38 -1.16
CA GLU A 146 17.02 2.06 -0.72
C GLU A 146 18.55 2.08 -0.60
N GLU A 147 18.95 2.42 0.49
CA GLU A 147 19.09 1.59 1.70
C GLU A 147 18.95 0.12 1.42
N THR A 148 20.10 -0.52 1.45
CA THR A 148 20.26 -1.98 1.41
C THR A 148 19.14 -2.62 2.25
N PRO A 149 18.36 -3.58 1.73
CA PRO A 149 17.34 -4.27 2.52
C PRO A 149 17.99 -4.85 3.76
N GLY A 150 17.64 -4.31 4.93
CA GLY A 150 18.23 -4.72 6.20
C GLY A 150 19.14 -3.70 6.88
N ASP A 151 19.40 -2.53 6.31
CA ASP A 151 20.11 -1.47 7.03
C ASP A 151 19.15 -0.78 8.02
N PRO A 152 19.41 -0.85 9.32
CA PRO A 152 18.56 -0.23 10.33
C PRO A 152 18.63 1.29 10.35
N LEU A 153 19.54 1.93 9.56
CA LEU A 153 19.79 3.37 9.60
C LEU A 153 19.12 4.12 8.44
N THR A 154 18.54 5.28 8.72
CA THR A 154 18.02 6.21 7.71
C THR A 154 19.16 6.87 6.91
N PRO A 155 18.93 7.44 5.68
CA PRO A 155 19.95 8.17 4.93
C PRO A 155 20.63 9.24 5.75
N ARG A 156 19.84 10.00 6.51
CA ARG A 156 20.37 11.08 7.36
C ARG A 156 21.23 10.55 8.51
N GLN A 157 20.85 9.41 9.07
CA GLN A 157 21.68 8.74 10.08
C GLN A 157 22.98 8.21 9.47
N ARG A 158 22.96 7.70 8.23
CA ARG A 158 24.20 7.28 7.53
C ARG A 158 25.15 8.44 7.28
N GLU A 159 24.65 9.59 6.81
CA GLU A 159 25.49 10.80 6.65
C GLU A 159 26.15 11.20 7.97
N VAL A 160 25.37 11.25 9.06
CA VAL A 160 25.89 11.54 10.40
C VAL A 160 26.90 10.48 10.84
N LEU A 161 26.62 9.19 10.61
CA LEU A 161 27.49 8.08 10.98
C LEU A 161 28.82 8.12 10.21
N THR A 162 28.79 8.39 8.90
CA THR A 162 30.00 8.55 8.09
C THR A 162 30.90 9.64 8.66
N LEU A 163 30.37 10.81 8.96
CA LEU A 163 31.13 11.91 9.54
C LEU A 163 31.65 11.62 10.96
N ILE A 164 30.89 10.86 11.77
CA ILE A 164 31.39 10.37 13.08
C ILE A 164 32.58 9.44 12.86
N ALA A 165 32.48 8.53 11.92
CA ALA A 165 33.53 7.55 11.64
C ALA A 165 34.76 8.16 11.02
N GLU A 166 34.63 9.28 10.32
CA GLU A 166 35.76 10.16 9.87
C GLU A 166 36.37 10.97 11.00
N GLY A 167 35.88 10.86 12.23
CA GLY A 167 36.43 11.55 13.40
C GLY A 167 35.98 13.02 13.56
N ARG A 168 34.90 13.43 12.87
CA ARG A 168 34.35 14.78 13.02
C ARG A 168 33.67 14.97 14.37
N SER A 169 33.86 16.12 14.97
CA SER A 169 33.15 16.51 16.19
C SER A 169 31.67 16.82 15.91
N THR A 170 30.79 16.68 16.93
CA THR A 170 29.37 17.02 16.83
C THR A 170 29.14 18.45 16.27
N LYS A 171 30.00 19.42 16.62
CA LYS A 171 29.93 20.80 16.11
C LYS A 171 30.24 20.90 14.62
N GLU A 172 31.24 20.17 14.14
CA GLU A 172 31.58 20.12 12.72
C GLU A 172 30.50 19.45 11.90
N ILE A 173 29.96 18.32 12.39
CA ILE A 173 28.84 17.61 11.76
C ILE A 173 27.63 18.52 11.65
N ALA A 174 27.26 19.20 12.74
CA ALA A 174 26.16 20.16 12.76
C ALA A 174 26.31 21.23 11.68
N ARG A 175 27.52 21.80 11.54
CA ARG A 175 27.82 22.81 10.52
C ARG A 175 27.79 22.25 9.10
N LEU A 176 28.39 21.07 8.88
CA LEU A 176 28.47 20.45 7.54
C LEU A 176 27.10 20.04 7.01
N LEU A 177 26.22 19.60 7.89
CA LEU A 177 24.89 19.09 7.51
C LEU A 177 23.76 20.12 7.70
N ASP A 178 24.09 21.36 8.08
CA ASP A 178 23.12 22.43 8.41
C ASP A 178 22.09 22.00 9.46
N LEU A 179 22.58 21.43 10.56
CA LEU A 179 21.78 20.93 11.68
C LEU A 179 22.14 21.66 12.99
N SER A 180 21.22 21.56 13.98
CA SER A 180 21.58 21.91 15.35
C SER A 180 22.45 20.82 15.98
N ILE A 181 23.32 21.20 16.93
CA ILE A 181 24.11 20.24 17.74
C ILE A 181 23.18 19.21 18.40
N LYS A 182 22.04 19.68 18.95
CA LYS A 182 21.01 18.83 19.58
C LYS A 182 20.44 17.81 18.59
N THR A 183 20.24 18.17 17.33
CA THR A 183 19.74 17.26 16.28
C THR A 183 20.76 16.17 15.97
N VAL A 184 22.05 16.50 15.87
CA VAL A 184 23.12 15.52 15.67
C VAL A 184 23.22 14.56 16.85
N ASP A 185 23.12 15.04 18.10
CA ASP A 185 23.11 14.19 19.29
C ASP A 185 21.86 13.29 19.35
N THR A 186 20.72 13.77 18.85
CA THR A 186 19.50 12.96 18.72
C THR A 186 19.72 11.80 17.73
N HIS A 187 20.25 12.08 16.53
CA HIS A 187 20.57 11.04 15.56
C HIS A 187 21.55 10.02 16.14
N ARG A 188 22.61 10.47 16.81
CA ARG A 188 23.59 9.57 17.45
C ARG A 188 22.94 8.65 18.48
N SER A 189 22.10 9.19 19.36
CA SER A 189 21.40 8.41 20.38
C SER A 189 20.41 7.41 19.79
N GLN A 190 19.74 7.77 18.70
CA GLN A 190 18.83 6.87 17.96
C GLN A 190 19.60 5.74 17.32
N MET A 191 20.71 6.04 16.60
CA MET A 191 21.56 5.03 15.97
C MET A 191 22.14 4.05 17.00
N MET A 192 22.63 4.55 18.14
CA MET A 192 23.17 3.68 19.21
C MET A 192 22.12 2.71 19.73
N ARG A 193 20.85 3.15 19.85
CA ARG A 193 19.72 2.31 20.24
C ARG A 193 19.34 1.30 19.15
N GLN A 194 19.27 1.73 17.90
CA GLN A 194 18.88 0.87 16.76
C GLN A 194 19.89 -0.22 16.48
N LEU A 195 21.18 0.07 16.71
CA LEU A 195 22.29 -0.85 16.47
C LEU A 195 22.72 -1.65 17.73
N ASP A 196 22.04 -1.42 18.85
CA ASP A 196 22.38 -2.01 20.17
C ASP A 196 23.86 -1.79 20.55
N VAL A 197 24.36 -0.55 20.35
CA VAL A 197 25.72 -0.15 20.72
C VAL A 197 25.65 0.96 21.77
N HIS A 198 26.58 0.92 22.75
CA HIS A 198 26.55 1.81 23.91
C HIS A 198 27.65 2.89 23.89
N GLU A 199 28.52 2.86 22.90
CA GLU A 199 29.64 3.82 22.75
C GLU A 199 29.91 4.17 21.28
N VAL A 200 30.53 5.33 21.06
CA VAL A 200 30.84 5.83 19.71
C VAL A 200 31.75 4.86 18.93
N ALA A 201 32.66 4.18 19.62
CA ALA A 201 33.51 3.17 19.00
C ALA A 201 32.69 2.02 18.37
N GLY A 202 31.51 1.68 18.94
CA GLY A 202 30.58 0.73 18.34
C GLY A 202 30.00 1.21 17.01
N LEU A 203 29.65 2.49 16.91
CA LEU A 203 29.21 3.11 15.67
C LEU A 203 30.29 3.08 14.59
N VAL A 204 31.54 3.39 14.95
CA VAL A 204 32.68 3.35 14.01
C VAL A 204 32.92 1.93 13.49
N ARG A 205 32.91 0.92 14.38
CA ARG A 205 33.02 -0.49 13.96
C ARG A 205 31.88 -0.92 13.03
N TYR A 206 30.67 -0.44 13.27
CA TYR A 206 29.54 -0.70 12.38
C TYR A 206 29.78 -0.08 11.01
N ALA A 207 30.21 1.19 10.93
CA ALA A 207 30.48 1.89 9.68
C ALA A 207 31.56 1.17 8.83
N MET A 208 32.64 0.68 9.47
CA MET A 208 33.67 -0.14 8.82
C MET A 208 33.10 -1.46 8.28
N ARG A 209 32.36 -2.18 9.11
CA ARG A 209 31.76 -3.48 8.73
C ARG A 209 30.79 -3.39 7.56
N THR A 210 30.03 -2.29 7.46
CA THR A 210 29.05 -2.06 6.40
C THR A 210 29.64 -1.37 5.17
N GLY A 211 30.96 -1.07 5.16
CA GLY A 211 31.62 -0.44 4.03
C GLY A 211 31.28 1.05 3.84
N LEU A 212 30.73 1.70 4.85
CA LEU A 212 30.44 3.14 4.83
C LEU A 212 31.72 3.98 4.86
N ILE A 213 32.78 3.43 5.45
CA ILE A 213 34.14 3.97 5.44
C ILE A 213 35.12 2.83 5.20
N THR A 214 36.29 3.16 4.62
CA THR A 214 37.41 2.24 4.39
C THR A 214 38.46 2.37 5.49
#